data_93ad36e5f323073d5590eda65085592d
#
_entry.id   93ad36e5f323073d5590eda65085592d
#
_cell.length_a   1.000
_cell.length_b   1.000
_cell.length_c   1.000
_cell.angle_alpha   90.00
_cell.angle_beta   90.00
_cell.angle_gamma   90.00
#
_symmetry.space_group_name_H-M   'P 1'
#
loop_
_entity.id
_entity.type
_entity.pdbx_description
1 polymer ?
#
loop_
_entity_poly.entity_id
_entity_poly.type
_entity_poly.pdbx_seq_one_letter_code
_entity_poly.pdbx_strand_id
1 'polypeptide(L)'
;GHVGIGTTGDPEVEALLRSRPELILKPLERWPDRLLGMFQLNAHDGPGSRDAIQRWLADGPMRGVYFPGGGPAAVTCTDRRVLPLVEQVVRLGAVIMQHTWYKTGGKQGLGESTPAELAELARRFPDHPFICAHAGGEWERGIRAIRGVSNVLVETSGFDATAGFIEMAVRELGAERIVFGSHLPSRSLGTELSKVIAANISEREKRLILGENFRRLLGVVD
;
A
#
# COMPACT_ATOMS: atom_id res chain seq x y z
N GLY A 1 11.43 -9.53 -1.90
CA GLY A 1 11.39 -8.11 -2.22
C GLY A 1 10.25 -7.83 -3.18
N HIS A 2 9.61 -6.67 -3.04
CA HIS A 2 8.49 -6.29 -3.89
C HIS A 2 8.95 -5.13 -4.77
N VAL A 3 8.70 -5.21 -6.07
CA VAL A 3 8.64 -4.02 -6.91
C VAL A 3 7.19 -3.59 -6.93
N GLY A 4 6.83 -2.70 -6.01
CA GLY A 4 5.66 -1.90 -6.23
C GLY A 4 5.99 -0.99 -7.40
N ILE A 5 5.21 -1.08 -8.47
CA ILE A 5 5.23 -0.06 -9.50
C ILE A 5 4.35 1.05 -8.95
N GLY A 6 4.86 1.67 -7.91
CA GLY A 6 4.41 2.97 -7.53
C GLY A 6 4.85 3.89 -8.64
N THR A 7 3.91 4.45 -9.34
CA THR A 7 4.19 5.58 -10.19
C THR A 7 4.80 6.66 -9.29
N THR A 8 5.81 7.30 -9.77
CA THR A 8 6.51 8.37 -9.04
C THR A 8 5.66 9.64 -8.88
N GLY A 9 4.42 9.63 -9.38
CA GLY A 9 3.60 10.82 -9.55
C GLY A 9 4.08 11.71 -10.70
N ASP A 10 5.15 11.31 -11.38
CA ASP A 10 5.66 11.99 -12.56
C ASP A 10 4.87 11.54 -13.79
N PRO A 11 4.13 12.44 -14.47
CA PRO A 11 3.31 12.09 -15.61
C PRO A 11 4.09 11.50 -16.78
N GLU A 12 5.36 11.88 -16.96
CA GLU A 12 6.21 11.36 -18.04
C GLU A 12 6.62 9.92 -17.72
N VAL A 13 6.99 9.63 -16.48
CA VAL A 13 7.30 8.26 -16.04
C VAL A 13 6.07 7.37 -16.14
N GLU A 14 4.90 7.87 -15.73
CA GLU A 14 3.64 7.14 -15.88
C GLU A 14 3.28 6.83 -17.33
N ALA A 15 3.43 7.82 -18.22
CA ALA A 15 3.21 7.63 -19.65
C ALA A 15 4.20 6.60 -20.23
N LEU A 16 5.46 6.67 -19.82
CA LEU A 16 6.49 5.72 -20.22
C LEU A 16 6.15 4.29 -19.79
N LEU A 17 5.77 4.10 -18.52
CA LEU A 17 5.42 2.78 -18.01
C LEU A 17 4.17 2.19 -18.66
N ARG A 18 3.18 3.02 -19.01
CA ARG A 18 2.00 2.61 -19.78
C ARG A 18 2.32 2.20 -21.21
N SER A 19 3.23 2.94 -21.86
CA SER A 19 3.64 2.67 -23.24
C SER A 19 4.66 1.51 -23.35
N ARG A 20 5.34 1.20 -22.26
CA ARG A 20 6.41 0.19 -22.20
C ARG A 20 6.25 -0.77 -21.02
N PRO A 21 5.20 -1.59 -21.02
CA PRO A 21 4.93 -2.54 -19.95
C PRO A 21 6.07 -3.56 -19.73
N GLU A 22 6.91 -3.78 -20.74
CA GLU A 22 8.08 -4.63 -20.61
C GLU A 22 9.09 -4.14 -19.56
N LEU A 23 9.12 -2.85 -19.24
CA LEU A 23 9.99 -2.32 -18.18
C LEU A 23 9.61 -2.88 -16.81
N ILE A 24 8.35 -3.27 -16.66
CA ILE A 24 7.76 -3.84 -15.46
C ILE A 24 7.85 -5.36 -15.49
N LEU A 25 7.47 -5.97 -16.61
CA LEU A 25 7.34 -7.41 -16.74
C LEU A 25 8.71 -8.11 -16.75
N LYS A 26 9.72 -7.56 -17.43
CA LYS A 26 11.06 -8.15 -17.47
C LYS A 26 11.70 -8.40 -16.11
N PRO A 27 11.69 -7.48 -15.14
CA PRO A 27 12.15 -7.79 -13.78
C PRO A 27 11.37 -8.92 -13.11
N LEU A 28 10.04 -8.96 -13.26
CA LEU A 28 9.20 -10.02 -12.68
C LEU A 28 9.52 -11.39 -13.30
N GLU A 29 9.68 -11.45 -14.61
CA GLU A 29 10.08 -12.67 -15.34
C GLU A 29 11.49 -13.13 -14.95
N ARG A 30 12.41 -12.18 -14.77
CA ARG A 30 13.80 -12.48 -14.44
C ARG A 30 13.99 -12.98 -13.00
N TRP A 31 13.16 -12.51 -12.08
CA TRP A 31 13.26 -12.85 -10.65
C TRP A 31 11.89 -13.20 -10.04
N PRO A 32 11.21 -14.24 -10.57
CA PRO A 32 9.84 -14.58 -10.16
C PRO A 32 9.73 -14.97 -8.68
N ASP A 33 10.80 -15.56 -8.12
CA ASP A 33 10.85 -15.96 -6.70
C ASP A 33 11.16 -14.79 -5.76
N ARG A 34 11.48 -13.61 -6.29
CA ARG A 34 11.95 -12.48 -5.51
C ARG A 34 11.13 -11.21 -5.67
N LEU A 35 10.47 -11.06 -6.80
CA LEU A 35 9.71 -9.85 -7.15
C LEU A 35 8.26 -10.21 -7.44
N LEU A 36 7.36 -9.42 -6.88
CA LEU A 36 5.93 -9.48 -7.18
C LEU A 36 5.47 -8.07 -7.57
N GLY A 37 4.60 -7.99 -8.57
CA GLY A 37 4.15 -6.72 -9.12
C GLY A 37 2.85 -6.24 -8.50
N MET A 38 2.76 -4.93 -8.29
CA MET A 38 1.53 -4.20 -8.07
C MET A 38 1.43 -3.08 -9.10
N PHE A 39 0.24 -2.65 -9.47
CA PHE A 39 0.07 -1.54 -10.40
C PHE A 39 -0.90 -0.49 -9.86
N GLN A 40 -0.74 0.74 -10.37
CA GLN A 40 -1.57 1.85 -9.96
C GLN A 40 -2.90 1.86 -10.72
N LEU A 41 -3.98 2.12 -9.99
CA LEU A 41 -5.30 2.38 -10.57
C LEU A 41 -5.56 3.89 -10.68
N ASN A 42 -6.34 4.25 -11.69
CA ASN A 42 -6.83 5.60 -11.92
C ASN A 42 -8.36 5.61 -11.85
N ALA A 43 -8.92 6.03 -10.73
CA ALA A 43 -10.38 6.05 -10.56
C ALA A 43 -11.10 7.14 -11.38
N HIS A 44 -10.38 8.09 -11.99
CA HIS A 44 -10.96 9.00 -12.99
C HIS A 44 -11.24 8.30 -14.32
N ASP A 45 -10.44 7.27 -14.65
CA ASP A 45 -10.67 6.39 -15.80
C ASP A 45 -11.19 5.03 -15.33
N GLY A 46 -12.44 4.98 -14.95
CA GLY A 46 -13.07 3.76 -14.48
C GLY A 46 -13.07 2.61 -15.49
N PRO A 47 -13.43 2.82 -16.78
CA PRO A 47 -13.32 1.78 -17.81
C PRO A 47 -11.90 1.26 -17.99
N GLY A 48 -10.92 2.13 -18.23
CA GLY A 48 -9.51 1.74 -18.37
C GLY A 48 -8.94 1.05 -17.15
N SER A 49 -9.33 1.47 -15.94
CA SER A 49 -8.92 0.77 -14.70
C SER A 49 -9.53 -0.61 -14.57
N ARG A 50 -10.78 -0.84 -14.98
CA ARG A 50 -11.38 -2.18 -15.00
C ARG A 50 -10.68 -3.11 -16.01
N ASP A 51 -10.36 -2.59 -17.18
CA ASP A 51 -9.60 -3.33 -18.20
C ASP A 51 -8.19 -3.65 -17.70
N ALA A 52 -7.55 -2.72 -16.99
CA ALA A 52 -6.25 -2.95 -16.37
C ALA A 52 -6.32 -4.02 -15.26
N ILE A 53 -7.36 -4.02 -14.44
CA ILE A 53 -7.59 -5.09 -13.43
C ILE A 53 -7.73 -6.45 -14.13
N GLN A 54 -8.52 -6.54 -15.19
CA GLN A 54 -8.65 -7.79 -15.95
C GLN A 54 -7.29 -8.22 -16.50
N ARG A 55 -6.62 -7.35 -17.23
CA ARG A 55 -5.35 -7.65 -17.89
C ARG A 55 -4.22 -8.02 -16.93
N TRP A 56 -4.09 -7.28 -15.83
CA TRP A 56 -2.91 -7.36 -14.99
C TRP A 56 -3.09 -8.22 -13.73
N LEU A 57 -4.30 -8.31 -13.17
CA LEU A 57 -4.59 -9.17 -12.01
C LEU A 57 -5.19 -10.50 -12.43
N ALA A 58 -6.30 -10.49 -13.19
CA ALA A 58 -6.99 -11.73 -13.52
C ALA A 58 -6.20 -12.60 -14.49
N ASP A 59 -5.67 -11.99 -15.55
CA ASP A 59 -4.97 -12.67 -16.64
C ASP A 59 -3.44 -12.47 -16.60
N GLY A 60 -2.95 -11.63 -15.70
CA GLY A 60 -1.55 -11.19 -15.65
C GLY A 60 -0.80 -11.56 -14.36
N PRO A 61 0.47 -11.14 -14.27
CA PRO A 61 1.35 -11.54 -13.18
C PRO A 61 1.25 -10.67 -11.93
N MET A 62 0.42 -9.62 -11.92
CA MET A 62 0.33 -8.72 -10.78
C MET A 62 -0.42 -9.36 -9.62
N ARG A 63 -0.07 -8.98 -8.40
CA ARG A 63 -0.62 -9.52 -7.15
C ARG A 63 -1.40 -8.50 -6.34
N GLY A 64 -1.44 -7.26 -6.79
CA GLY A 64 -2.16 -6.21 -6.09
C GLY A 64 -2.26 -4.91 -6.86
N VAL A 65 -2.96 -3.98 -6.25
CA VAL A 65 -3.17 -2.63 -6.77
C VAL A 65 -2.76 -1.58 -5.75
N TYR A 66 -2.41 -0.41 -6.28
CA TYR A 66 -2.12 0.78 -5.51
C TYR A 66 -3.03 1.93 -5.93
N PHE A 67 -3.66 2.58 -4.96
CA PHE A 67 -4.38 3.83 -5.16
C PHE A 67 -3.50 5.01 -4.74
N PRO A 68 -3.22 5.95 -5.65
CA PRO A 68 -2.30 7.05 -5.39
C PRO A 68 -2.87 8.09 -4.43
N GLY A 69 -1.99 8.82 -3.74
CA GLY A 69 -2.35 9.88 -2.82
C GLY A 69 -2.26 11.30 -3.37
N GLY A 70 -1.81 11.46 -4.60
CA GLY A 70 -1.63 12.76 -5.22
C GLY A 70 -1.53 12.67 -6.73
N GLY A 71 -1.54 13.83 -7.38
CA GLY A 71 -1.47 13.92 -8.83
C GLY A 71 -2.81 13.66 -9.54
N PRO A 72 -2.79 13.61 -10.88
CA PRO A 72 -4.01 13.57 -11.71
C PRO A 72 -4.86 12.31 -11.54
N ALA A 73 -4.25 11.22 -11.06
CA ALA A 73 -4.94 9.94 -10.86
C ALA A 73 -5.56 9.78 -9.45
N ALA A 74 -5.25 10.69 -8.52
CA ALA A 74 -5.69 10.58 -7.14
C ALA A 74 -7.16 10.96 -6.96
N VAL A 75 -7.88 10.13 -6.23
CA VAL A 75 -9.23 10.36 -5.70
C VAL A 75 -9.28 9.80 -4.29
N THR A 76 -10.04 10.42 -3.41
CA THR A 76 -10.22 9.86 -2.06
C THR A 76 -10.82 8.46 -2.14
N CYS A 77 -10.39 7.57 -1.28
CA CYS A 77 -10.83 6.17 -1.30
C CYS A 77 -12.33 5.98 -0.99
N THR A 78 -13.00 7.01 -0.48
CA THR A 78 -14.44 7.05 -0.28
C THR A 78 -15.22 7.58 -1.48
N ASP A 79 -14.54 8.04 -2.54
CA ASP A 79 -15.19 8.49 -3.77
C ASP A 79 -15.94 7.33 -4.44
N ARG A 80 -17.17 7.62 -4.95
CA ARG A 80 -18.02 6.63 -5.60
C ARG A 80 -17.36 5.89 -6.79
N ARG A 81 -16.36 6.51 -7.43
CA ARG A 81 -15.63 5.92 -8.57
C ARG A 81 -14.66 4.81 -8.13
N VAL A 82 -14.21 4.84 -6.87
CA VAL A 82 -13.27 3.87 -6.32
C VAL A 82 -13.96 2.56 -5.99
N LEU A 83 -15.18 2.60 -5.46
CA LEU A 83 -15.89 1.41 -4.97
C LEU A 83 -16.00 0.27 -5.99
N PRO A 84 -16.43 0.50 -7.26
CA PRO A 84 -16.51 -0.58 -8.24
C PRO A 84 -15.16 -1.23 -8.59
N LEU A 85 -14.07 -0.45 -8.51
CA LEU A 85 -12.72 -0.97 -8.72
C LEU A 85 -12.27 -1.84 -7.54
N VAL A 86 -12.51 -1.36 -6.31
CA VAL A 86 -12.24 -2.14 -5.09
C VAL A 86 -13.01 -3.44 -5.09
N GLU A 87 -14.31 -3.43 -5.42
CA GLU A 87 -15.13 -4.63 -5.52
C GLU A 87 -14.57 -5.66 -6.51
N GLN A 88 -14.05 -5.20 -7.64
CA GLN A 88 -13.45 -6.09 -8.63
C GLN A 88 -12.13 -6.69 -8.10
N VAL A 89 -11.28 -5.90 -7.46
CA VAL A 89 -10.01 -6.36 -6.87
C VAL A 89 -10.26 -7.33 -5.71
N VAL A 90 -11.23 -7.03 -4.85
CA VAL A 90 -11.65 -7.90 -3.73
C VAL A 90 -12.11 -9.26 -4.23
N ARG A 91 -12.93 -9.32 -5.30
CA ARG A 91 -13.35 -10.61 -5.91
C ARG A 91 -12.17 -11.45 -6.42
N LEU A 92 -11.08 -10.82 -6.82
CA LEU A 92 -9.86 -11.49 -7.26
C LEU A 92 -8.92 -11.87 -6.10
N GLY A 93 -9.23 -11.46 -4.87
CA GLY A 93 -8.40 -11.72 -3.70
C GLY A 93 -7.04 -11.00 -3.72
N ALA A 94 -6.89 -9.96 -4.55
CA ALA A 94 -5.62 -9.28 -4.74
C ALA A 94 -5.38 -8.19 -3.68
N VAL A 95 -4.12 -7.94 -3.35
CA VAL A 95 -3.73 -6.95 -2.33
C VAL A 95 -4.12 -5.53 -2.75
N ILE A 96 -4.72 -4.77 -1.84
CA ILE A 96 -5.05 -3.36 -2.02
C ILE A 96 -4.19 -2.51 -1.10
N MET A 97 -3.37 -1.64 -1.67
CA MET A 97 -2.64 -0.61 -0.94
C MET A 97 -3.22 0.76 -1.28
N GLN A 98 -3.60 1.51 -0.26
CA GLN A 98 -4.10 2.87 -0.38
C GLN A 98 -3.07 3.84 0.19
N HIS A 99 -2.63 4.81 -0.61
CA HIS A 99 -1.89 5.95 -0.09
C HIS A 99 -2.76 6.72 0.89
N THR A 100 -2.22 7.03 2.06
CA THR A 100 -2.93 7.82 3.06
C THR A 100 -2.03 8.90 3.63
N TRP A 101 -2.59 10.09 3.88
CA TRP A 101 -1.82 11.18 4.45
C TRP A 101 -2.70 12.13 5.27
N TYR A 102 -2.22 12.50 6.45
CA TYR A 102 -2.70 13.66 7.19
C TYR A 102 -1.70 14.81 7.00
N LYS A 103 -2.15 15.92 6.46
CA LYS A 103 -1.31 17.11 6.32
C LYS A 103 -1.12 17.82 7.65
N THR A 104 0.11 18.12 7.98
CA THR A 104 0.42 19.07 9.04
C THR A 104 -0.27 20.41 8.74
N GLY A 105 -1.08 20.91 9.66
CA GLY A 105 -1.90 22.10 9.43
C GLY A 105 -3.29 21.85 8.84
N GLY A 106 -3.69 20.59 8.64
CA GLY A 106 -5.09 20.16 8.47
C GLY A 106 -5.69 20.26 7.07
N LYS A 107 -4.97 20.77 6.06
CA LYS A 107 -5.49 20.80 4.68
C LYS A 107 -5.04 19.57 3.91
N GLN A 108 -5.99 18.71 3.53
CA GLN A 108 -5.74 17.61 2.62
C GLN A 108 -5.45 18.10 1.20
N GLY A 109 -4.54 17.42 0.50
CA GLY A 109 -4.38 17.61 -0.94
C GLY A 109 -5.61 17.09 -1.71
N LEU A 110 -5.79 17.58 -2.91
CA LEU A 110 -6.87 17.10 -3.77
C LEU A 110 -6.70 15.61 -4.04
N GLY A 111 -7.73 14.82 -3.71
CA GLY A 111 -7.74 13.38 -3.93
C GLY A 111 -6.91 12.56 -2.91
N GLU A 112 -6.25 13.19 -1.94
CA GLU A 112 -5.57 12.45 -0.87
C GLU A 112 -6.57 11.82 0.09
N SER A 113 -6.35 10.54 0.38
CA SER A 113 -7.11 9.80 1.38
C SER A 113 -6.46 9.88 2.75
N THR A 114 -7.28 9.78 3.78
CA THR A 114 -6.83 9.65 5.17
C THR A 114 -6.97 8.21 5.66
N PRO A 115 -6.23 7.79 6.71
CA PRO A 115 -6.47 6.51 7.36
C PRO A 115 -7.90 6.31 7.86
N ALA A 116 -8.60 7.38 8.26
CA ALA A 116 -9.99 7.31 8.68
C ALA A 116 -10.94 6.96 7.52
N GLU A 117 -10.74 7.57 6.34
CA GLU A 117 -11.48 7.23 5.12
C GLU A 117 -11.18 5.80 4.66
N LEU A 118 -9.92 5.36 4.75
CA LEU A 118 -9.57 3.96 4.46
C LEU A 118 -10.26 2.99 5.43
N ALA A 119 -10.33 3.33 6.72
CA ALA A 119 -11.05 2.55 7.70
C ALA A 119 -12.56 2.46 7.38
N GLU A 120 -13.16 3.54 6.88
CA GLU A 120 -14.55 3.55 6.39
C GLU A 120 -14.73 2.61 5.20
N LEU A 121 -13.86 2.69 4.20
CA LEU A 121 -13.89 1.80 3.04
C LEU A 121 -13.71 0.34 3.45
N ALA A 122 -12.73 0.04 4.31
CA ALA A 122 -12.39 -1.31 4.73
C ALA A 122 -13.53 -2.01 5.50
N ARG A 123 -14.34 -1.27 6.26
CA ARG A 123 -15.53 -1.84 6.93
C ARG A 123 -16.58 -2.40 5.97
N ARG A 124 -16.58 -1.98 4.71
CA ARG A 124 -17.48 -2.54 3.69
C ARG A 124 -17.04 -3.93 3.19
N PHE A 125 -15.77 -4.29 3.46
CA PHE A 125 -15.14 -5.54 3.03
C PHE A 125 -14.42 -6.20 4.21
N PRO A 126 -15.12 -6.65 5.24
CA PRO A 126 -14.51 -7.05 6.52
C PRO A 126 -13.54 -8.23 6.40
N ASP A 127 -13.72 -9.09 5.40
CA ASP A 127 -12.89 -10.27 5.15
C ASP A 127 -11.71 -10.00 4.22
N HIS A 128 -11.59 -8.77 3.70
CA HIS A 128 -10.52 -8.41 2.77
C HIS A 128 -9.51 -7.47 3.43
N PRO A 129 -8.20 -7.77 3.38
CA PRO A 129 -7.17 -6.90 3.96
C PRO A 129 -6.87 -5.68 3.09
N PHE A 130 -6.72 -4.53 3.74
CA PHE A 130 -6.27 -3.28 3.13
C PHE A 130 -4.95 -2.82 3.76
N ILE A 131 -4.06 -2.23 2.97
CA ILE A 131 -2.81 -1.67 3.44
C ILE A 131 -2.92 -0.14 3.47
N CYS A 132 -2.79 0.42 4.66
CA CYS A 132 -2.69 1.86 4.93
C CYS A 132 -1.23 2.29 4.75
N ALA A 133 -0.91 2.82 3.58
CA ALA A 133 0.45 3.26 3.29
C ALA A 133 0.82 4.47 4.17
N HIS A 134 2.07 4.48 4.67
CA HIS A 134 2.68 5.56 5.45
C HIS A 134 2.02 5.83 6.82
N ALA A 135 1.20 4.93 7.32
CA ALA A 135 0.42 5.16 8.56
C ALA A 135 -0.29 6.52 8.58
N GLY A 136 -0.49 7.16 7.41
CA GLY A 136 -1.12 8.46 7.27
C GLY A 136 -0.22 9.68 7.54
N GLY A 137 1.09 9.54 7.51
CA GLY A 137 2.03 10.64 7.75
C GLY A 137 2.11 11.09 9.22
N GLU A 138 1.05 11.65 9.77
CA GLU A 138 0.87 11.78 11.24
C GLU A 138 0.53 10.39 11.81
N TRP A 139 1.53 9.53 11.92
CA TRP A 139 1.38 8.11 12.18
C TRP A 139 0.64 7.78 13.49
N GLU A 140 0.80 8.57 14.55
CA GLU A 140 0.04 8.38 15.79
C GLU A 140 -1.48 8.49 15.54
N ARG A 141 -1.87 9.54 14.81
CA ARG A 141 -3.27 9.77 14.43
C ARG A 141 -3.76 8.68 13.48
N GLY A 142 -2.90 8.28 12.53
CA GLY A 142 -3.21 7.21 11.59
C GLY A 142 -3.46 5.87 12.26
N ILE A 143 -2.57 5.44 13.17
CA ILE A 143 -2.73 4.22 13.97
C ILE A 143 -4.04 4.25 14.76
N ARG A 144 -4.34 5.36 15.43
CA ARG A 144 -5.59 5.49 16.20
C ARG A 144 -6.83 5.39 15.31
N ALA A 145 -6.77 5.94 14.09
CA ALA A 145 -7.89 5.91 13.14
C ALA A 145 -8.24 4.49 12.66
N ILE A 146 -7.24 3.63 12.48
CA ILE A 146 -7.44 2.26 11.97
C ILE A 146 -7.50 1.20 13.08
N ARG A 147 -7.28 1.55 14.33
CA ARG A 147 -7.18 0.61 15.45
C ARG A 147 -8.37 -0.33 15.56
N GLY A 148 -9.57 0.20 15.44
CA GLY A 148 -10.83 -0.55 15.55
C GLY A 148 -11.26 -1.28 14.26
N VAL A 149 -10.41 -1.37 13.22
CA VAL A 149 -10.73 -2.00 11.94
C VAL A 149 -9.68 -3.05 11.64
N SER A 150 -9.98 -4.30 12.01
CA SER A 150 -9.01 -5.42 12.07
C SER A 150 -8.40 -5.79 10.72
N ASN A 151 -9.10 -5.55 9.63
CA ASN A 151 -8.66 -5.85 8.27
C ASN A 151 -7.84 -4.72 7.60
N VAL A 152 -7.43 -3.67 8.36
CA VAL A 152 -6.49 -2.66 7.89
C VAL A 152 -5.13 -2.90 8.52
N LEU A 153 -4.13 -3.09 7.67
CA LEU A 153 -2.71 -3.17 8.06
C LEU A 153 -2.05 -1.82 7.82
N VAL A 154 -1.01 -1.50 8.61
CA VAL A 154 -0.19 -0.31 8.39
C VAL A 154 1.11 -0.68 7.67
N GLU A 155 1.53 0.16 6.74
CA GLU A 155 2.80 0.06 6.05
C GLU A 155 3.78 1.12 6.60
N THR A 156 5.05 0.72 6.78
CA THR A 156 6.00 1.46 7.63
C THR A 156 6.79 2.58 6.96
N SER A 157 6.68 2.74 5.63
CA SER A 157 7.53 3.70 4.90
C SER A 157 7.06 5.15 4.99
N GLY A 158 7.94 6.06 4.64
CA GLY A 158 7.55 7.34 4.04
C GLY A 158 7.53 8.52 4.94
N PHE A 159 7.96 8.78 6.08
CA PHE A 159 8.00 10.05 6.81
C PHE A 159 9.17 10.11 7.81
N ASP A 160 9.43 11.32 8.33
CA ASP A 160 10.47 11.56 9.32
C ASP A 160 9.84 11.70 10.73
N ALA A 161 10.69 11.73 11.77
CA ALA A 161 10.29 11.75 13.18
C ALA A 161 9.50 10.49 13.58
N THR A 162 10.14 9.31 13.44
CA THR A 162 9.52 7.99 13.63
C THR A 162 9.85 7.32 14.97
N ALA A 163 10.46 8.05 15.90
CA ALA A 163 10.75 7.51 17.23
C ALA A 163 9.46 7.05 17.92
N GLY A 164 9.42 5.77 18.32
CA GLY A 164 8.25 5.17 18.96
C GLY A 164 7.14 4.72 18.02
N PHE A 165 7.29 4.93 16.70
CA PHE A 165 6.26 4.55 15.72
C PHE A 165 5.99 3.05 15.72
N ILE A 166 7.03 2.24 15.56
CA ILE A 166 6.89 0.77 15.49
C ILE A 166 6.36 0.21 16.81
N GLU A 167 6.88 0.69 17.93
CA GLU A 167 6.43 0.27 19.26
C GLU A 167 4.95 0.61 19.50
N MET A 168 4.51 1.79 19.10
CA MET A 168 3.10 2.16 19.19
C MET A 168 2.23 1.32 18.25
N ALA A 169 2.67 1.11 17.02
CA ALA A 169 1.94 0.30 16.05
C ALA A 169 1.75 -1.14 16.56
N VAL A 170 2.81 -1.75 17.09
CA VAL A 170 2.74 -3.09 17.69
C VAL A 170 1.79 -3.10 18.89
N ARG A 171 1.90 -2.14 19.80
CA ARG A 171 1.03 -2.06 20.98
C ARG A 171 -0.45 -1.87 20.64
N GLU A 172 -0.77 -1.03 19.65
CA GLU A 172 -2.15 -0.64 19.34
C GLU A 172 -2.83 -1.57 18.32
N LEU A 173 -2.05 -2.17 17.42
CA LEU A 173 -2.58 -2.97 16.31
C LEU A 173 -2.22 -4.45 16.41
N GLY A 174 -1.13 -4.80 17.10
CA GLY A 174 -0.47 -6.09 17.00
C GLY A 174 0.51 -6.15 15.82
N ALA A 175 1.61 -6.89 15.98
CA ALA A 175 2.66 -7.00 14.97
C ALA A 175 2.15 -7.62 13.66
N GLU A 176 1.12 -8.45 13.72
CA GLU A 176 0.47 -9.12 12.59
C GLU A 176 -0.20 -8.15 11.60
N ARG A 177 -0.45 -6.92 12.03
CA ARG A 177 -1.09 -5.86 11.23
C ARG A 177 -0.10 -4.80 10.73
N ILE A 178 1.20 -5.10 10.73
CA ILE A 178 2.24 -4.18 10.27
C ILE A 178 3.02 -4.84 9.14
N VAL A 179 3.21 -4.13 8.05
CA VAL A 179 4.01 -4.57 6.91
C VAL A 179 5.15 -3.58 6.63
N PHE A 180 6.32 -4.10 6.34
CA PHE A 180 7.48 -3.29 6.01
C PHE A 180 7.34 -2.68 4.61
N GLY A 181 7.63 -1.40 4.49
CA GLY A 181 7.81 -0.69 3.24
C GLY A 181 9.11 0.11 3.21
N SER A 182 9.70 0.24 2.04
CA SER A 182 10.97 0.93 1.86
C SER A 182 10.86 2.28 1.16
N HIS A 183 9.76 2.53 0.49
CA HIS A 183 9.53 3.72 -0.34
C HIS A 183 10.67 4.00 -1.35
N LEU A 184 11.36 2.95 -1.81
CA LEU A 184 12.40 3.09 -2.83
C LEU A 184 11.79 3.57 -4.17
N PRO A 185 12.52 4.37 -4.95
CA PRO A 185 13.88 4.87 -4.72
C PRO A 185 13.95 6.21 -3.96
N SER A 186 12.80 6.80 -3.59
CA SER A 186 12.76 8.13 -2.96
C SER A 186 13.27 8.16 -1.51
N ARG A 187 13.35 7.00 -0.86
CA ARG A 187 13.89 6.83 0.49
C ARG A 187 15.04 5.83 0.51
N SER A 188 15.92 5.94 1.49
CA SER A 188 17.00 4.98 1.71
C SER A 188 16.46 3.70 2.34
N LEU A 189 16.78 2.54 1.73
CA LEU A 189 16.43 1.24 2.30
C LEU A 189 16.99 1.08 3.73
N GLY A 190 18.21 1.52 3.96
CA GLY A 190 18.86 1.44 5.28
C GLY A 190 18.08 2.21 6.34
N THR A 191 17.62 3.42 6.02
CA THR A 191 16.82 4.25 6.94
C THR A 191 15.48 3.58 7.25
N GLU A 192 14.77 3.12 6.23
CA GLU A 192 13.46 2.47 6.43
C GLU A 192 13.60 1.14 7.21
N LEU A 193 14.63 0.35 6.90
CA LEU A 193 14.90 -0.91 7.58
C LEU A 193 15.26 -0.69 9.06
N SER A 194 16.04 0.33 9.36
CA SER A 194 16.46 0.64 10.73
C SER A 194 15.30 1.00 11.65
N LYS A 195 14.19 1.54 11.14
CA LYS A 195 12.96 1.78 11.93
C LYS A 195 12.48 0.52 12.63
N VAL A 196 12.52 -0.62 11.92
CA VAL A 196 12.05 -1.90 12.47
C VAL A 196 13.15 -2.61 13.27
N ILE A 197 14.38 -2.63 12.73
CA ILE A 197 15.49 -3.36 13.40
C ILE A 197 15.83 -2.74 14.75
N ALA A 198 15.84 -1.39 14.84
CA ALA A 198 16.16 -0.68 16.05
C ALA A 198 15.00 -0.53 17.04
N ALA A 199 13.78 -0.87 16.63
CA ALA A 199 12.60 -0.79 17.50
C ALA A 199 12.72 -1.73 18.72
N ASN A 200 12.23 -1.26 19.85
CA ASN A 200 12.18 -2.04 21.11
C ASN A 200 10.97 -3.00 21.12
N ILE A 201 11.03 -3.99 20.25
CA ILE A 201 10.06 -5.06 20.09
C ILE A 201 10.77 -6.42 20.01
N SER A 202 10.06 -7.52 20.15
CA SER A 202 10.67 -8.85 20.08
C SER A 202 11.16 -9.20 18.67
N GLU A 203 12.15 -10.10 18.57
CA GLU A 203 12.65 -10.60 17.29
C GLU A 203 11.57 -11.33 16.47
N ARG A 204 10.58 -11.92 17.13
CA ARG A 204 9.41 -12.51 16.45
C ARG A 204 8.58 -11.41 15.74
N GLU A 205 8.30 -10.32 16.44
CA GLU A 205 7.55 -9.18 15.87
C GLU A 205 8.31 -8.53 14.71
N LYS A 206 9.64 -8.39 14.81
CA LYS A 206 10.46 -7.90 13.71
C LYS A 206 10.35 -8.79 12.47
N ARG A 207 10.40 -10.12 12.61
CA ARG A 207 10.23 -11.04 11.47
C ARG A 207 8.86 -10.93 10.83
N LEU A 208 7.79 -10.85 11.63
CA LEU A 208 6.44 -10.62 11.13
C LEU A 208 6.38 -9.36 10.26
N ILE A 209 6.87 -8.24 10.79
CA ILE A 209 6.84 -6.93 10.11
C ILE A 209 7.70 -6.94 8.84
N LEU A 210 8.93 -7.47 8.92
CA LEU A 210 9.90 -7.43 7.84
C LEU A 210 9.56 -8.32 6.64
N GLY A 211 8.65 -9.30 6.81
CA GLY A 211 8.32 -10.15 5.66
C GLY A 211 7.16 -11.11 5.85
N GLU A 212 7.01 -11.77 6.99
CA GLU A 212 6.03 -12.86 7.17
C GLU A 212 4.59 -12.38 6.94
N ASN A 213 4.23 -11.19 7.44
CA ASN A 213 2.89 -10.64 7.23
C ASN A 213 2.57 -10.39 5.76
N PHE A 214 3.52 -9.82 5.01
CA PHE A 214 3.27 -9.53 3.61
C PHE A 214 3.22 -10.81 2.76
N ARG A 215 4.04 -11.82 3.10
CA ARG A 215 3.97 -13.16 2.46
C ARG A 215 2.61 -13.79 2.69
N ARG A 216 2.09 -13.72 3.91
CA ARG A 216 0.74 -14.20 4.25
C ARG A 216 -0.34 -13.49 3.40
N LEU A 217 -0.28 -12.16 3.24
CA LEU A 217 -1.21 -11.41 2.40
C LEU A 217 -1.18 -11.84 0.93
N LEU A 218 -0.02 -12.24 0.44
CA LEU A 218 0.18 -12.66 -0.94
C LEU A 218 -0.13 -14.15 -1.17
N GLY A 219 -0.49 -14.88 -0.12
CA GLY A 219 -0.68 -16.34 -0.20
C GLY A 219 0.60 -17.11 -0.53
N VAL A 220 1.78 -16.53 -0.29
CA VAL A 220 3.07 -17.19 -0.49
C VAL A 220 3.35 -18.03 0.76
N VAL A 221 3.13 -19.33 0.63
CA VAL A 221 3.49 -20.31 1.66
C VAL A 221 4.94 -20.77 1.40
N ASP A 222 5.72 -20.99 2.49
CA ASP A 222 7.07 -21.56 2.41
C ASP A 222 7.05 -23.02 1.99
#